data_f9aab5e1efd5855a020a63d125b71a04
#
_entry.id   f9aab5e1efd5855a020a63d125b71a04
#
_cell.length_a   1.000
_cell.length_b   1.000
_cell.length_c   1.000
_cell.angle_alpha   90.00
_cell.angle_beta   90.00
_cell.angle_gamma   90.00
#
_symmetry.space_group_name_H-M   'P 1'
#
loop_
_entity.id
_entity.type
_entity.pdbx_description
1 polymer ?
#
loop_
_entity_poly.entity_id
_entity_poly.type
_entity_poly.pdbx_seq_one_letter_code
_entity_poly.pdbx_strand_id
1 'polypeptide(L)' 'MSTTGTVKWFSAEKGYGFITTDAGEDVFVHFSAIQAEGYKTLNEGQRVSLEVVSSERGPQAENVVAL' A
#
# COMPACT_ATOMS: atom_id res chain seq x y z
N MET A 1 3.78 -11.43 6.77
CA MET A 1 2.40 -11.95 6.72
C MET A 1 1.55 -11.05 5.84
N SER A 2 0.74 -11.64 5.00
CA SER A 2 -0.15 -10.86 4.15
C SER A 2 -1.41 -10.44 4.92
N THR A 3 -1.91 -9.28 4.58
CA THR A 3 -3.15 -8.75 5.16
C THR A 3 -3.88 -7.98 4.07
N THR A 4 -5.06 -7.51 4.39
CA THR A 4 -5.82 -6.66 3.48
C THR A 4 -5.98 -5.28 4.08
N GLY A 5 -6.21 -4.30 3.22
CA GLY A 5 -6.42 -2.94 3.67
C GLY A 5 -7.10 -2.10 2.61
N THR A 6 -7.28 -0.84 2.94
CA THR A 6 -7.90 0.14 2.05
C THR A 6 -6.94 1.29 1.84
N VAL A 7 -6.77 1.70 0.60
CA VAL A 7 -5.89 2.83 0.28
C VAL A 7 -6.47 4.09 0.91
N LYS A 8 -5.71 4.71 1.80
CA LYS A 8 -6.09 5.96 2.43
C LYS A 8 -5.89 7.13 1.47
N TRP A 9 -4.73 7.18 0.85
CA TRP A 9 -4.44 8.09 -0.24
C TRP A 9 -3.16 7.63 -0.94
N PHE A 10 -3.01 8.03 -2.18
CA PHE A 10 -1.81 7.71 -2.94
C PHE A 10 -1.54 8.81 -3.94
N SER A 11 -0.29 9.25 -4.03
CA SER A 11 0.13 10.26 -4.99
C SER A 11 0.97 9.60 -6.07
N ALA A 12 0.40 9.43 -7.25
CA ALA A 12 1.11 8.86 -8.39
C ALA A 12 2.29 9.76 -8.80
N GLU A 13 2.13 11.05 -8.60
CA GLU A 13 3.18 12.02 -8.93
C GLU A 13 4.39 11.87 -8.00
N LYS A 14 4.14 11.70 -6.72
CA LYS A 14 5.20 11.51 -5.73
C LYS A 14 5.67 10.07 -5.62
N GLY A 15 4.83 9.12 -6.02
CA GLY A 15 5.17 7.71 -6.03
C GLY A 15 5.00 7.02 -4.69
N TYR A 16 4.17 7.55 -3.78
CA TYR A 16 3.93 6.93 -2.48
C TYR A 16 2.58 7.33 -1.91
N GLY A 17 2.19 6.63 -0.87
CA GLY A 17 0.95 6.91 -0.18
C GLY A 17 0.84 6.09 1.09
N PHE A 18 -0.38 5.92 1.58
CA PHE A 18 -0.67 5.18 2.79
C PHE A 18 -1.86 4.26 2.59
N ILE A 19 -1.78 3.10 3.22
CA ILE A 19 -2.86 2.12 3.24
C ILE A 19 -3.25 1.91 4.70
N THR A 20 -4.55 1.94 5.00
CA THR A 20 -5.05 1.60 6.32
C THR A 20 -5.41 0.12 6.30
N THR A 21 -4.71 -0.68 7.10
CA THR A 21 -4.98 -2.12 7.17
C THR A 21 -6.32 -2.38 7.87
N ASP A 22 -6.84 -3.60 7.71
CA ASP A 22 -8.09 -3.97 8.36
C ASP A 22 -7.97 -3.96 9.89
N ALA A 23 -6.74 -3.99 10.40
CA ALA A 23 -6.48 -3.84 11.84
C ALA A 23 -6.48 -2.37 12.29
N GLY A 24 -6.64 -1.43 11.36
CA GLY A 24 -6.68 -0.01 11.69
C GLY A 24 -5.34 0.68 11.70
N GLU A 25 -4.30 0.03 11.21
CA GLU A 25 -2.95 0.58 11.18
C GLU A 25 -2.67 1.23 9.83
N ASP A 26 -2.09 2.43 9.83
CA ASP A 26 -1.66 3.09 8.61
C ASP A 26 -0.24 2.64 8.28
N VAL A 27 -0.04 2.15 7.07
CA VAL A 27 1.26 1.71 6.60
C VAL A 27 1.66 2.49 5.36
N PHE A 28 2.95 2.79 5.27
CA PHE A 28 3.52 3.49 4.12
C PHE A 28 3.60 2.55 2.93
N VAL A 29 3.25 3.04 1.74
CA VAL A 29 3.40 2.27 0.50
C VAL A 29 4.13 3.11 -0.53
N HIS A 30 5.13 2.51 -1.16
CA HIS A 30 5.87 3.12 -2.27
C HIS A 30 5.47 2.44 -3.57
N PHE A 31 5.52 3.18 -4.69
CA PHE A 31 5.08 2.60 -5.97
C PHE A 31 5.82 1.32 -6.34
N SER A 32 7.07 1.17 -5.91
CA SER A 32 7.85 -0.03 -6.18
C SER A 32 7.29 -1.28 -5.48
N ALA A 33 6.46 -1.09 -4.47
CA ALA A 33 5.82 -2.20 -3.74
C ALA A 33 4.54 -2.68 -4.40
N ILE A 34 4.05 -1.96 -5.40
CA ILE A 34 2.80 -2.31 -6.08
C ILE A 34 3.06 -3.34 -7.16
N GLN A 35 2.38 -4.47 -7.07
CA GLN A 35 2.47 -5.56 -8.05
C GLN A 35 1.37 -5.37 -9.09
N ALA A 36 1.64 -4.57 -10.11
CA ALA A 36 0.67 -4.31 -11.16
C ALA A 36 1.39 -4.17 -12.48
N GLU A 37 0.74 -4.64 -13.54
CA GLU A 37 1.25 -4.43 -14.90
C GLU A 37 0.90 -3.01 -15.34
N GLY A 38 1.88 -2.34 -15.94
CA GLY A 38 1.68 -0.99 -16.44
C GLY A 38 1.71 0.06 -15.34
N TYR A 39 0.62 0.77 -15.18
CA TYR A 39 0.56 1.90 -14.24
C TYR A 39 0.56 1.42 -12.79
N LYS A 40 1.62 1.77 -12.07
CA LYS A 40 1.74 1.42 -10.65
C LYS A 40 1.14 2.54 -9.81
N THR A 41 -0.18 2.53 -9.70
CA THR A 41 -0.90 3.54 -8.94
C THR A 41 -2.05 2.90 -8.20
N LEU A 42 -2.49 3.57 -7.14
CA LEU A 42 -3.62 3.13 -6.32
C LEU A 42 -4.63 4.26 -6.24
N ASN A 43 -5.90 3.90 -6.14
CA ASN A 43 -6.97 4.87 -5.98
C ASN A 43 -7.41 4.91 -4.51
N GLU A 44 -7.76 6.10 -4.04
CA GLU A 44 -8.29 6.28 -2.69
C GLU A 44 -9.53 5.42 -2.50
N GLY A 45 -9.55 4.68 -1.39
CA GLY A 45 -10.66 3.78 -1.09
C GLY A 45 -10.55 2.40 -1.74
N GLN A 46 -9.53 2.16 -2.54
CA GLN A 46 -9.36 0.87 -3.20
C GLN A 46 -8.93 -0.20 -2.19
N ARG A 47 -9.51 -1.41 -2.31
CA ARG A 47 -9.13 -2.55 -1.48
C ARG A 47 -7.91 -3.22 -2.07
N VAL A 48 -6.95 -3.55 -1.22
CA VAL A 48 -5.70 -4.19 -1.64
C VAL A 48 -5.28 -5.28 -0.67
N SER A 49 -4.49 -6.21 -1.18
CA SER A 49 -3.77 -7.19 -0.38
C SER A 49 -2.33 -6.71 -0.28
N LEU A 50 -1.73 -6.83 0.87
CA LEU A 50 -0.37 -6.36 1.10
C LEU A 50 0.34 -7.17 2.17
N GLU A 51 1.66 -7.02 2.22
CA GLU A 51 2.46 -7.55 3.31
C GLU A 51 3.01 -6.37 4.11
N VAL A 52 2.94 -6.44 5.43
CA VAL A 52 3.46 -5.39 6.30
C VAL A 52 4.83 -5.81 6.79
N VAL A 53 5.83 -4.97 6.53
CA VAL A 53 7.19 -5.19 6.99
C VAL A 53 7.64 -3.98 7.82
N SER A 54 8.51 -4.23 8.79
CA SER A 54 9.08 -3.17 9.60
C SER A 54 10.24 -2.52 8.84
N SER A 55 10.30 -1.19 8.92
CA SER A 55 11.38 -0.43 8.32
C SER A 55 11.81 0.67 9.28
N GLU A 56 12.87 1.39 8.94
CA GLU A 56 13.36 2.51 9.76
C GLU A 56 12.30 3.59 9.93
N ARG A 57 11.38 3.70 8.99
CA ARG A 57 10.30 4.70 9.01
C ARG A 57 9.03 4.16 9.67
N GLY A 58 9.07 2.94 10.19
CA GLY A 58 7.90 2.28 10.73
C GLY A 58 7.36 1.22 9.78
N PRO A 59 6.08 0.82 9.93
CA PRO A 59 5.52 -0.22 9.08
C PRO A 59 5.39 0.24 7.64
N GLN A 60 5.74 -0.65 6.72
CA GLN A 60 5.74 -0.39 5.29
C GLN A 60 5.06 -1.54 4.56
N ALA A 61 4.29 -1.21 3.53
CA ALA A 61 3.61 -2.22 2.71
C ALA A 61 4.54 -2.74 1.61
N GLU A 62 4.45 -4.03 1.35
CA GLU A 62 5.13 -4.67 0.23
C GLU A 62 4.18 -5.64 -0.45
N ASN A 63 4.50 -6.02 -1.69
CA ASN A 63 3.69 -6.94 -2.48
C ASN A 63 2.22 -6.54 -2.51
N VAL A 64 1.98 -5.27 -2.78
CA VAL A 64 0.62 -4.71 -2.81
C VAL A 64 -0.06 -5.13 -4.10
N VAL A 65 -1.21 -5.77 -3.97
CA VAL A 65 -1.99 -6.26 -5.10
C VAL A 65 -3.42 -5.75 -4.97
N ALA A 66 -3.93 -5.19 -6.05
CA ALA A 66 -5.33 -4.74 -6.07
C ALA A 66 -6.27 -5.94 -6.01
N LEU A 67 -7.29 -5.84 -5.17
CA LEU A 67 -8.30 -6.89 -5.03
C LEU A 67 -9.46 -6.69 -6.00
#